data_59924b6a6f1f384af8707e401d3829d8
#
_entry.id   59924b6a6f1f384af8707e401d3829d8
#
_cell.length_a   1.000
_cell.length_b   1.000
_cell.length_c   1.000
_cell.angle_alpha   90.00
_cell.angle_beta   90.00
_cell.angle_gamma   90.00
#
_symmetry.space_group_name_H-M   'P 1'
#
loop_
_entity.id
_entity.type
_entity.pdbx_description
1 polymer ?
#
loop_
_entity_poly.entity_id
_entity_poly.type
_entity_poly.pdbx_seq_one_letter_code
_entity_poly.pdbx_strand_id
1 'polypeptide(L)'
;MYKRQVDKDYFNFGIVGRGRPFGDTEESLFAAAGTWALRRVFHVMGLSMTISSSSIIDAYDTLRPAGAAARAMLIAAAAKKWRLPTDTLKTENGWVIDQSGERRASYGELAEAAARERPPSELPLKDPKDYRIVGTNIPRLDVPAKVDGSALFGTDITLPNMLFATVKHAPVFGSTIKSYNPERVLARPGIEKVVPIKDDTIAVIARSTWQAMEATEELEVSDTNGPLEPADSNTLFDLYQEALDDPDPSVFRDDGNTQSALASSHVRIESVYGVPFLAHLCMEPMNCTALVTDEGVEVWA
;
A
#
# COMPACT_ATOMS: atom_id res chain seq x y z
N MET A 1 16.37 -6.18 -6.27
CA MET A 1 15.46 -6.60 -5.19
C MET A 1 14.23 -7.23 -5.82
N TYR A 2 14.10 -8.56 -5.79
CA TYR A 2 12.91 -9.21 -6.34
C TYR A 2 11.73 -8.92 -5.42
N LYS A 3 10.85 -7.99 -5.80
CA LYS A 3 9.50 -7.97 -5.24
C LYS A 3 8.75 -9.14 -5.88
N ARG A 4 8.70 -10.30 -5.23
CA ARG A 4 7.64 -11.25 -5.53
C ARG A 4 6.32 -10.51 -5.28
N GLN A 5 5.46 -10.47 -6.28
CA GLN A 5 4.07 -10.11 -6.03
C GLN A 5 3.56 -11.01 -4.91
N VAL A 6 2.86 -10.40 -3.97
CA VAL A 6 2.18 -11.12 -2.90
C VAL A 6 1.29 -12.17 -3.56
N ASP A 7 1.37 -13.42 -3.10
CA ASP A 7 0.56 -14.50 -3.64
C ASP A 7 -0.92 -14.08 -3.63
N LYS A 8 -1.65 -14.47 -4.67
CA LYS A 8 -3.11 -14.24 -4.78
C LYS A 8 -3.90 -14.74 -3.56
N ASP A 9 -3.31 -15.63 -2.76
CA ASP A 9 -3.89 -16.10 -1.50
C ASP A 9 -3.79 -15.07 -0.36
N TYR A 10 -2.99 -14.02 -0.54
CA TYR A 10 -2.92 -12.86 0.34
C TYR A 10 -3.50 -11.65 -0.36
N PHE A 11 -4.69 -11.25 0.02
CA PHE A 11 -5.31 -10.01 -0.42
C PHE A 11 -5.68 -9.17 0.82
N ASN A 12 -5.49 -7.87 0.71
CA ASN A 12 -5.65 -6.93 1.81
C ASN A 12 -6.77 -5.90 1.55
N PHE A 13 -7.90 -6.38 1.07
CA PHE A 13 -9.06 -5.54 0.76
C PHE A 13 -10.21 -5.68 1.77
N GLY A 14 -9.92 -6.19 2.98
CA GLY A 14 -10.91 -6.51 3.99
C GLY A 14 -11.72 -5.32 4.53
N ILE A 15 -11.15 -4.11 4.45
CA ILE A 15 -11.80 -2.90 4.95
C ILE A 15 -13.04 -2.50 4.12
N VAL A 16 -13.02 -2.76 2.81
CA VAL A 16 -14.13 -2.36 1.91
C VAL A 16 -15.41 -3.13 2.21
N GLY A 17 -15.30 -4.36 2.73
CA GLY A 17 -16.46 -5.18 3.08
C GLY A 17 -17.03 -4.90 4.47
N ARG A 18 -16.30 -4.20 5.36
CA ARG A 18 -16.74 -3.98 6.75
C ARG A 18 -17.53 -2.70 6.96
N GLY A 19 -17.63 -1.80 5.99
CA GLY A 19 -18.42 -0.56 6.02
C GLY A 19 -18.04 0.44 7.11
N ARG A 20 -17.31 0.03 8.15
CA ARG A 20 -16.86 0.85 9.29
C ARG A 20 -15.48 0.38 9.75
N PRO A 21 -14.44 1.21 9.68
CA PRO A 21 -13.10 0.85 10.16
C PRO A 21 -13.01 0.71 11.69
N PHE A 22 -13.93 1.32 12.43
CA PHE A 22 -13.94 1.34 13.88
C PHE A 22 -15.39 1.27 14.38
N GLY A 23 -15.85 0.16 14.88
CA GLY A 23 -17.18 0.05 15.47
C GLY A 23 -17.52 -1.38 15.88
N ASP A 24 -17.99 -1.53 17.12
CA ASP A 24 -18.64 -2.71 17.65
C ASP A 24 -20.03 -2.84 17.02
N THR A 25 -20.12 -3.36 15.82
CA THR A 25 -21.41 -3.73 15.24
C THR A 25 -21.47 -5.22 15.06
N GLU A 26 -22.42 -5.86 15.70
CA GLU A 26 -22.85 -7.20 15.35
C GLU A 26 -23.15 -7.22 13.85
N GLU A 27 -22.30 -7.86 13.07
CA GLU A 27 -22.52 -8.03 11.64
C GLU A 27 -23.83 -8.84 11.46
N SER A 28 -24.80 -8.26 10.77
CA SER A 28 -25.97 -9.04 10.34
C SER A 28 -25.50 -10.17 9.43
N LEU A 29 -26.19 -11.31 9.43
CA LEU A 29 -25.87 -12.46 8.58
C LEU A 29 -25.75 -12.07 7.09
N PHE A 30 -26.54 -11.09 6.64
CA PHE A 30 -26.48 -10.57 5.27
C PHE A 30 -25.21 -9.77 5.00
N ALA A 31 -24.77 -8.96 5.96
CA ALA A 31 -23.52 -8.21 5.84
C ALA A 31 -22.31 -9.16 5.85
N ALA A 32 -22.31 -10.17 6.70
CA ALA A 32 -21.28 -11.20 6.75
C ALA A 32 -21.20 -12.00 5.43
N ALA A 33 -22.34 -12.39 4.86
CA ALA A 33 -22.41 -13.08 3.58
C ALA A 33 -21.91 -12.18 2.42
N GLY A 34 -22.27 -10.90 2.40
CA GLY A 34 -21.79 -9.91 1.44
C GLY A 34 -20.28 -9.72 1.52
N THR A 35 -19.74 -9.56 2.72
CA THR A 35 -18.31 -9.46 2.98
C THR A 35 -17.56 -10.71 2.52
N TRP A 36 -18.09 -11.88 2.81
CA TRP A 36 -17.51 -13.15 2.37
C TRP A 36 -17.48 -13.25 0.82
N ALA A 37 -18.57 -12.92 0.14
CA ALA A 37 -18.63 -12.94 -1.32
C ALA A 37 -17.65 -11.96 -1.95
N LEU A 38 -17.57 -10.73 -1.41
CA LEU A 38 -16.65 -9.71 -1.88
C LEU A 38 -15.18 -10.14 -1.70
N ARG A 39 -14.84 -10.69 -0.54
CA ARG A 39 -13.51 -11.27 -0.28
C ARG A 39 -13.17 -12.35 -1.31
N ARG A 40 -14.14 -13.20 -1.67
CA ARG A 40 -13.92 -14.25 -2.66
C ARG A 40 -13.63 -13.69 -4.05
N VAL A 41 -14.33 -12.64 -4.45
CA VAL A 41 -14.08 -11.93 -5.72
C VAL A 41 -12.68 -11.32 -5.73
N PHE A 42 -12.29 -10.58 -4.70
CA PHE A 42 -10.97 -9.96 -4.62
C PHE A 42 -9.83 -10.97 -4.56
N HIS A 43 -10.04 -12.10 -3.87
CA HIS A 43 -9.10 -13.22 -3.89
C HIS A 43 -8.87 -13.76 -5.32
N VAL A 44 -9.95 -14.00 -6.08
CA VAL A 44 -9.86 -14.46 -7.46
C VAL A 44 -9.17 -13.43 -8.35
N MET A 45 -9.41 -12.14 -8.13
CA MET A 45 -8.80 -11.04 -8.87
C MET A 45 -7.33 -10.78 -8.46
N GLY A 46 -6.86 -11.35 -7.34
CA GLY A 46 -5.51 -11.12 -6.82
C GLY A 46 -5.25 -9.68 -6.38
N LEU A 47 -6.28 -8.98 -5.91
CA LEU A 47 -6.16 -7.59 -5.50
C LEU A 47 -5.44 -7.48 -4.15
N SER A 48 -4.34 -6.75 -4.14
CA SER A 48 -3.59 -6.37 -2.95
C SER A 48 -3.23 -4.88 -3.02
N MET A 49 -3.67 -4.11 -2.04
CA MET A 49 -3.50 -2.66 -2.01
C MET A 49 -3.04 -2.19 -0.64
N THR A 50 -2.19 -1.17 -0.62
CA THR A 50 -1.78 -0.48 0.61
C THR A 50 -2.42 0.90 0.62
N ILE A 51 -3.64 0.97 1.12
CA ILE A 51 -4.46 2.20 1.18
C ILE A 51 -5.20 2.29 2.52
N SER A 52 -5.60 3.48 2.88
CA SER A 52 -6.54 3.77 3.99
C SER A 52 -6.18 3.06 5.31
N SER A 53 -4.90 2.87 5.60
CA SER A 53 -4.41 2.14 6.79
C SER A 53 -4.94 0.70 6.89
N SER A 54 -5.33 0.07 5.78
CA SER A 54 -5.96 -1.25 5.76
C SER A 54 -5.01 -2.41 6.01
N SER A 55 -3.72 -2.26 5.68
CA SER A 55 -2.76 -3.37 5.68
C SER A 55 -2.63 -4.07 7.04
N ILE A 56 -2.62 -3.33 8.15
CA ILE A 56 -2.51 -3.93 9.49
C ILE A 56 -3.81 -4.65 9.89
N ILE A 57 -4.96 -4.07 9.53
CA ILE A 57 -6.27 -4.65 9.84
C ILE A 57 -6.43 -5.99 9.10
N ASP A 58 -6.12 -6.02 7.82
CA ASP A 58 -6.21 -7.25 7.01
C ASP A 58 -5.18 -8.29 7.44
N ALA A 59 -3.96 -7.86 7.74
CA ALA A 59 -2.88 -8.73 8.21
C ALA A 59 -3.22 -9.38 9.55
N TYR A 60 -3.96 -8.71 10.43
CA TYR A 60 -4.30 -9.22 11.75
C TYR A 60 -5.07 -10.54 11.67
N ASP A 61 -6.10 -10.61 10.83
CA ASP A 61 -6.94 -11.81 10.71
C ASP A 61 -6.29 -12.89 9.84
N THR A 62 -5.36 -12.52 8.96
CA THR A 62 -4.70 -13.45 8.04
C THR A 62 -3.42 -14.05 8.62
N LEU A 63 -2.56 -13.21 9.20
CA LEU A 63 -1.23 -13.66 9.63
C LEU A 63 -1.23 -14.31 11.03
N ARG A 64 -2.17 -13.97 11.89
CA ARG A 64 -2.24 -14.61 13.21
C ARG A 64 -2.54 -16.11 13.13
N PRO A 65 -3.55 -16.57 12.38
CA PRO A 65 -3.76 -18.01 12.18
C PRO A 65 -2.55 -18.69 11.51
N ALA A 66 -1.94 -18.07 10.50
CA ALA A 66 -0.76 -18.62 9.85
C ALA A 66 0.42 -18.78 10.82
N GLY A 67 0.67 -17.78 11.66
CA GLY A 67 1.69 -17.85 12.71
C GLY A 67 1.38 -18.89 13.78
N ALA A 68 0.12 -19.02 14.18
CA ALA A 68 -0.32 -20.05 15.14
C ALA A 68 -0.17 -21.46 14.56
N ALA A 69 -0.48 -21.66 13.27
CA ALA A 69 -0.27 -22.92 12.58
C ALA A 69 1.21 -23.30 12.54
N ALA A 70 2.06 -22.39 12.09
CA ALA A 70 3.51 -22.60 12.05
C ALA A 70 4.08 -22.94 13.46
N ARG A 71 3.64 -22.24 14.48
CA ARG A 71 4.02 -22.51 15.86
C ARG A 71 3.59 -23.91 16.30
N ALA A 72 2.37 -24.32 16.01
CA ALA A 72 1.87 -25.64 16.36
C ALA A 72 2.66 -26.75 15.66
N MET A 73 3.00 -26.56 14.38
CA MET A 73 3.80 -27.51 13.61
C MET A 73 5.23 -27.62 14.16
N LEU A 74 5.85 -26.51 14.55
CA LEU A 74 7.17 -26.51 15.21
C LEU A 74 7.15 -27.26 16.54
N ILE A 75 6.13 -27.04 17.36
CA ILE A 75 5.93 -27.78 18.62
C ILE A 75 5.74 -29.27 18.35
N ALA A 76 4.92 -29.65 17.36
CA ALA A 76 4.70 -31.03 16.99
C ALA A 76 6.00 -31.74 16.53
N ALA A 77 6.81 -31.05 15.72
CA ALA A 77 8.11 -31.55 15.30
C ALA A 77 9.08 -31.79 16.49
N ALA A 78 9.16 -30.84 17.41
CA ALA A 78 9.95 -30.96 18.62
C ALA A 78 9.44 -32.08 19.52
N ALA A 79 8.14 -32.22 19.72
CA ALA A 79 7.49 -33.29 20.49
C ALA A 79 7.87 -34.65 19.94
N LYS A 80 7.80 -34.85 18.64
CA LYS A 80 8.24 -36.10 17.99
C LYS A 80 9.76 -36.34 18.14
N LYS A 81 10.58 -35.33 17.95
CA LYS A 81 12.05 -35.43 18.10
C LYS A 81 12.45 -35.83 19.51
N TRP A 82 11.79 -35.30 20.51
CA TRP A 82 12.12 -35.52 21.92
C TRP A 82 11.29 -36.60 22.59
N ARG A 83 10.26 -37.10 21.92
CA ARG A 83 9.27 -38.04 22.46
C ARG A 83 8.59 -37.53 23.72
N LEU A 84 8.15 -36.26 23.63
CA LEU A 84 7.45 -35.55 24.70
C LEU A 84 6.04 -35.17 24.23
N PRO A 85 5.08 -35.04 25.15
CA PRO A 85 3.77 -34.46 24.85
C PRO A 85 3.91 -32.96 24.39
N THR A 86 3.05 -32.51 23.47
CA THR A 86 3.09 -31.14 22.96
C THR A 86 2.77 -30.09 24.02
N ASP A 87 1.97 -30.40 25.00
CA ASP A 87 1.57 -29.52 26.11
C ASP A 87 2.70 -29.25 27.12
N THR A 88 3.76 -30.07 27.10
CA THR A 88 4.98 -29.85 27.89
C THR A 88 5.99 -28.92 27.22
N LEU A 89 5.67 -28.45 26.03
CA LEU A 89 6.54 -27.61 25.23
C LEU A 89 6.02 -26.17 25.11
N LYS A 90 6.90 -25.20 25.19
CA LYS A 90 6.61 -23.78 24.97
C LYS A 90 7.50 -23.20 23.88
N THR A 91 7.09 -22.06 23.34
CA THR A 91 7.91 -21.32 22.39
C THR A 91 8.29 -19.96 22.96
N GLU A 92 9.55 -19.58 22.79
CA GLU A 92 10.07 -18.30 23.27
C GLU A 92 11.25 -17.87 22.42
N ASN A 93 11.25 -16.60 21.94
CA ASN A 93 12.36 -15.97 21.23
C ASN A 93 12.97 -16.81 20.09
N GLY A 94 12.13 -17.47 19.27
CA GLY A 94 12.61 -18.28 18.14
C GLY A 94 13.02 -19.71 18.50
N TRP A 95 12.73 -20.14 19.72
CA TRP A 95 13.03 -21.48 20.21
C TRP A 95 11.79 -22.22 20.64
N VAL A 96 11.80 -23.54 20.47
CA VAL A 96 10.93 -24.48 21.18
C VAL A 96 11.73 -25.02 22.37
N ILE A 97 11.13 -25.00 23.55
CA ILE A 97 11.77 -25.31 24.83
C ILE A 97 10.84 -26.25 25.59
N ASP A 98 11.38 -27.31 26.20
CA ASP A 98 10.60 -28.10 27.16
C ASP A 98 10.43 -27.34 28.49
N GLN A 99 9.44 -27.71 29.27
CA GLN A 99 9.15 -27.02 30.53
C GLN A 99 10.24 -27.22 31.58
N SER A 100 11.02 -28.30 31.51
CA SER A 100 12.18 -28.52 32.40
C SER A 100 13.34 -27.57 32.05
N GLY A 101 13.36 -27.06 30.81
CA GLY A 101 14.45 -26.22 30.30
C GLY A 101 15.68 -26.96 29.83
N GLU A 102 15.68 -28.29 29.91
CA GLU A 102 16.83 -29.15 29.54
C GLU A 102 17.00 -29.27 28.04
N ARG A 103 15.90 -29.17 27.28
CA ARG A 103 15.90 -29.33 25.83
C ARG A 103 15.39 -28.08 25.17
N ARG A 104 16.12 -27.64 24.15
CA ARG A 104 15.72 -26.55 23.27
C ARG A 104 16.17 -26.79 21.85
N ALA A 105 15.40 -26.32 20.88
CA ALA A 105 15.78 -26.29 19.48
C ALA A 105 15.26 -24.99 18.84
N SER A 106 16.04 -24.39 17.98
CA SER A 106 15.63 -23.20 17.25
C SER A 106 14.55 -23.55 16.22
N TYR A 107 13.76 -22.55 15.82
CA TYR A 107 12.78 -22.73 14.75
C TYR A 107 13.45 -23.16 13.44
N GLY A 108 14.67 -22.66 13.16
CA GLY A 108 15.44 -23.05 11.98
C GLY A 108 15.81 -24.55 11.99
N GLU A 109 16.26 -25.09 13.13
CA GLU A 109 16.58 -26.51 13.27
C GLU A 109 15.37 -27.44 13.15
N LEU A 110 14.18 -26.93 13.43
CA LEU A 110 12.93 -27.68 13.34
C LEU A 110 12.16 -27.48 12.05
N ALA A 111 12.53 -26.49 11.24
CA ALA A 111 11.77 -26.04 10.08
C ALA A 111 11.45 -27.15 9.08
N GLU A 112 12.46 -27.98 8.72
CA GLU A 112 12.27 -29.06 7.77
C GLU A 112 11.35 -30.16 8.33
N ALA A 113 11.48 -30.50 9.60
CA ALA A 113 10.60 -31.48 10.27
C ALA A 113 9.18 -30.92 10.42
N ALA A 114 9.07 -29.65 10.81
CA ALA A 114 7.79 -28.96 10.94
C ALA A 114 7.01 -28.87 9.62
N ALA A 115 7.71 -28.68 8.49
CA ALA A 115 7.09 -28.64 7.16
C ALA A 115 6.38 -29.96 6.77
N ARG A 116 6.72 -31.06 7.43
CA ARG A 116 6.08 -32.36 7.22
C ARG A 116 4.87 -32.60 8.13
N GLU A 117 4.68 -31.72 9.13
CA GLU A 117 3.51 -31.77 10.01
C GLU A 117 2.28 -31.17 9.33
N ARG A 118 1.10 -31.66 9.71
CA ARG A 118 -0.15 -31.06 9.28
C ARG A 118 -0.55 -29.95 10.27
N PRO A 119 -0.95 -28.78 9.79
CA PRO A 119 -1.52 -27.78 10.67
C PRO A 119 -2.78 -28.33 11.35
N PRO A 120 -2.99 -28.07 12.64
CA PRO A 120 -4.20 -28.50 13.32
C PRO A 120 -5.45 -27.83 12.73
N SER A 121 -6.57 -28.53 12.76
CA SER A 121 -7.87 -28.01 12.29
C SER A 121 -8.38 -26.84 13.13
N GLU A 122 -8.11 -26.88 14.41
CA GLU A 122 -8.40 -25.80 15.34
C GLU A 122 -7.09 -25.16 15.80
N LEU A 123 -6.95 -23.85 15.58
CA LEU A 123 -5.77 -23.09 15.91
C LEU A 123 -6.03 -22.25 17.17
N PRO A 124 -5.39 -22.55 18.30
CA PRO A 124 -5.49 -21.72 19.49
C PRO A 124 -4.73 -20.40 19.25
N LEU A 125 -5.47 -19.34 19.00
CA LEU A 125 -4.91 -18.00 18.93
C LEU A 125 -4.62 -17.49 20.35
N LYS A 126 -3.60 -16.65 20.48
CA LYS A 126 -3.31 -15.98 21.75
C LYS A 126 -4.46 -15.07 22.16
N ASP A 127 -4.83 -15.10 23.41
CA ASP A 127 -5.71 -14.12 24.03
C ASP A 127 -5.03 -12.72 24.01
N PRO A 128 -5.75 -11.63 23.80
CA PRO A 128 -5.19 -10.28 23.86
C PRO A 128 -4.39 -9.97 25.13
N LYS A 129 -4.79 -10.51 26.28
CA LYS A 129 -4.03 -10.35 27.54
C LYS A 129 -2.63 -10.98 27.51
N ASP A 130 -2.39 -11.95 26.61
CA ASP A 130 -1.12 -12.66 26.46
C ASP A 130 -0.24 -12.06 25.36
N TYR A 131 -0.65 -10.94 24.75
CA TYR A 131 0.14 -10.25 23.75
C TYR A 131 1.41 -9.67 24.36
N ARG A 132 2.54 -9.86 23.67
CA ARG A 132 3.85 -9.30 24.05
C ARG A 132 4.43 -8.38 22.98
N ILE A 133 3.94 -8.47 21.75
CA ILE A 133 4.40 -7.70 20.60
C ILE A 133 3.28 -6.78 20.13
N VAL A 134 2.08 -7.33 19.91
CA VAL A 134 0.91 -6.55 19.51
C VAL A 134 0.58 -5.53 20.61
N GLY A 135 0.39 -4.28 20.23
CA GLY A 135 0.15 -3.16 21.15
C GLY A 135 1.40 -2.56 21.78
N THR A 136 2.61 -3.01 21.40
CA THR A 136 3.87 -2.43 21.86
C THR A 136 4.56 -1.63 20.76
N ASN A 137 5.43 -0.70 21.13
CA ASN A 137 6.22 0.08 20.18
C ASN A 137 7.41 -0.75 19.68
N ILE A 138 7.24 -1.40 18.53
CA ILE A 138 8.31 -2.16 17.88
C ILE A 138 8.96 -1.29 16.82
N PRO A 139 10.27 -1.04 16.88
CA PRO A 139 10.97 -0.28 15.84
C PRO A 139 10.97 -1.05 14.52
N ARG A 140 10.85 -0.32 13.41
CA ARG A 140 10.97 -0.90 12.08
C ARG A 140 12.41 -1.32 11.82
N LEU A 141 12.59 -2.45 11.14
CA LEU A 141 13.91 -3.01 10.83
C LEU A 141 14.70 -2.19 9.80
N ASP A 142 14.00 -1.42 8.97
CA ASP A 142 14.57 -0.62 7.89
C ASP A 142 14.96 0.82 8.30
N VAL A 143 14.60 1.27 9.51
CA VAL A 143 14.90 2.63 9.97
C VAL A 143 16.40 2.89 10.08
N PRO A 144 17.25 2.00 10.65
CA PRO A 144 18.67 2.27 10.73
C PRO A 144 19.31 2.62 9.38
N ALA A 145 19.05 1.81 8.35
CA ALA A 145 19.57 2.06 7.01
C ALA A 145 19.05 3.37 6.39
N LYS A 146 17.84 3.79 6.74
CA LYS A 146 17.26 5.05 6.23
C LYS A 146 17.80 6.31 6.91
N VAL A 147 18.39 6.19 8.10
CA VAL A 147 18.91 7.34 8.84
C VAL A 147 20.44 7.44 8.77
N ASP A 148 21.15 6.36 8.40
CA ASP A 148 22.62 6.38 8.24
C ASP A 148 23.05 6.51 6.77
N GLY A 149 22.10 6.57 5.82
CA GLY A 149 22.36 6.75 4.39
C GLY A 149 22.71 5.46 3.65
N SER A 150 22.61 4.29 4.27
CA SER A 150 22.93 3.00 3.62
C SER A 150 21.73 2.38 2.88
N ALA A 151 20.51 2.92 3.05
CA ALA A 151 19.35 2.48 2.29
C ALA A 151 19.50 2.83 0.81
N LEU A 152 19.22 1.86 -0.06
CA LEU A 152 19.17 2.07 -1.51
C LEU A 152 17.72 2.33 -1.95
N PHE A 153 17.52 3.44 -2.62
CA PHE A 153 16.25 3.83 -3.23
C PHE A 153 16.29 3.64 -4.75
N GLY A 154 15.16 3.74 -5.42
CA GLY A 154 15.08 3.58 -6.86
C GLY A 154 15.98 4.56 -7.63
N THR A 155 16.13 5.78 -7.14
CA THR A 155 17.01 6.81 -7.71
C THR A 155 18.50 6.50 -7.58
N ASP A 156 18.91 5.60 -6.67
CA ASP A 156 20.31 5.25 -6.45
C ASP A 156 20.80 4.12 -7.38
N ILE A 157 19.88 3.52 -8.12
CA ILE A 157 20.21 2.42 -9.04
C ILE A 157 21.05 2.96 -10.20
N THR A 158 22.25 2.40 -10.37
CA THR A 158 23.17 2.75 -11.45
C THR A 158 23.60 1.50 -12.20
N LEU A 159 23.42 1.51 -13.52
CA LEU A 159 23.78 0.42 -14.41
C LEU A 159 24.81 0.90 -15.46
N PRO A 160 25.68 0.01 -15.98
CA PRO A 160 26.58 0.38 -17.07
C PRO A 160 25.83 0.89 -18.29
N ASN A 161 26.29 1.99 -18.87
CA ASN A 161 25.71 2.66 -20.04
C ASN A 161 24.24 3.08 -19.87
N MET A 162 23.82 3.31 -18.63
CA MET A 162 22.46 3.77 -18.31
C MET A 162 22.18 5.12 -18.96
N LEU A 163 20.99 5.28 -19.52
CA LEU A 163 20.42 6.55 -19.96
C LEU A 163 19.36 7.00 -18.96
N PHE A 164 19.14 8.29 -18.91
CA PHE A 164 18.20 8.93 -17.99
C PHE A 164 17.07 9.58 -18.77
N ALA A 165 15.86 9.47 -18.29
CA ALA A 165 14.71 10.07 -18.91
C ALA A 165 13.93 10.93 -17.94
N THR A 166 13.46 12.07 -18.39
CA THR A 166 12.47 12.90 -17.71
C THR A 166 11.26 13.05 -18.63
N VAL A 167 10.07 13.09 -18.04
CA VAL A 167 8.82 13.17 -18.80
C VAL A 167 8.20 14.55 -18.71
N LYS A 168 7.62 15.00 -19.82
CA LYS A 168 6.76 16.18 -19.94
C LYS A 168 5.34 15.70 -20.19
N HIS A 169 4.43 16.07 -19.31
CA HIS A 169 3.02 15.79 -19.48
C HIS A 169 2.31 16.98 -20.15
N ALA A 170 1.17 16.71 -20.76
CA ALA A 170 0.22 17.76 -21.12
C ALA A 170 -0.18 18.54 -19.85
N PRO A 171 -0.30 19.88 -19.93
CA PRO A 171 -0.45 20.72 -18.74
C PRO A 171 -1.80 20.56 -18.01
N VAL A 172 -2.81 20.03 -18.68
CA VAL A 172 -4.16 19.84 -18.14
C VAL A 172 -4.52 18.37 -18.13
N PHE A 173 -5.06 17.87 -17.03
CA PHE A 173 -5.54 16.49 -16.94
C PHE A 173 -6.58 16.18 -18.02
N GLY A 174 -6.36 15.07 -18.73
CA GLY A 174 -7.22 14.62 -19.82
C GLY A 174 -6.99 15.34 -21.15
N SER A 175 -6.07 16.31 -21.23
CA SER A 175 -5.62 16.87 -22.50
C SER A 175 -4.59 15.97 -23.18
N THR A 176 -4.44 16.12 -24.50
CA THR A 176 -3.45 15.41 -25.30
C THR A 176 -2.49 16.38 -25.96
N ILE A 177 -1.26 15.96 -26.20
CA ILE A 177 -0.23 16.78 -26.84
C ILE A 177 -0.47 16.77 -28.36
N LYS A 178 -0.72 17.95 -28.95
CA LYS A 178 -0.88 18.15 -30.39
C LYS A 178 0.44 18.27 -31.12
N SER A 179 1.37 19.02 -30.55
CA SER A 179 2.68 19.26 -31.14
C SER A 179 3.70 19.65 -30.07
N TYR A 180 4.96 19.46 -30.39
CA TYR A 180 6.10 19.82 -29.56
C TYR A 180 7.31 20.16 -30.45
N ASN A 181 8.35 20.82 -29.91
CA ASN A 181 9.55 21.29 -30.61
C ASN A 181 10.79 20.40 -30.33
N PRO A 182 10.88 19.16 -30.85
CA PRO A 182 11.97 18.23 -30.51
C PRO A 182 13.34 18.70 -31.03
N GLU A 183 13.40 19.45 -32.11
CA GLU A 183 14.64 19.86 -32.79
C GLU A 183 15.51 20.72 -31.88
N ARG A 184 14.91 21.66 -31.16
CA ARG A 184 15.62 22.52 -30.21
C ARG A 184 16.24 21.73 -29.09
N VAL A 185 15.50 20.78 -28.56
CA VAL A 185 15.91 19.92 -27.45
C VAL A 185 17.01 18.95 -27.90
N LEU A 186 16.85 18.30 -29.03
CA LEU A 186 17.82 17.37 -29.62
C LEU A 186 19.16 18.03 -29.97
N ALA A 187 19.19 19.36 -30.23
CA ALA A 187 20.42 20.08 -30.50
C ALA A 187 21.32 20.27 -29.25
N ARG A 188 20.82 20.00 -28.05
CA ARG A 188 21.58 20.15 -26.79
C ARG A 188 22.58 19.01 -26.60
N PRO A 189 23.77 19.29 -26.06
CA PRO A 189 24.76 18.26 -25.76
C PRO A 189 24.21 17.23 -24.74
N GLY A 190 24.42 15.95 -25.05
CA GLY A 190 24.06 14.85 -24.16
C GLY A 190 22.59 14.41 -24.23
N ILE A 191 21.78 15.02 -25.09
CA ILE A 191 20.43 14.55 -25.39
C ILE A 191 20.52 13.47 -26.47
N GLU A 192 19.90 12.33 -26.20
CA GLU A 192 19.93 11.16 -27.09
C GLU A 192 18.64 11.04 -27.92
N LYS A 193 17.49 11.26 -27.28
CA LYS A 193 16.18 11.12 -27.95
C LYS A 193 15.10 11.97 -27.27
N VAL A 194 14.08 12.32 -28.03
CA VAL A 194 12.79 12.85 -27.58
C VAL A 194 11.72 11.92 -28.14
N VAL A 195 10.94 11.26 -27.26
CA VAL A 195 10.04 10.16 -27.64
C VAL A 195 8.66 10.36 -27.03
N PRO A 196 7.58 10.39 -27.81
CA PRO A 196 6.23 10.29 -27.24
C PRO A 196 6.02 8.90 -26.63
N ILE A 197 5.53 8.87 -25.40
CA ILE A 197 5.22 7.62 -24.66
C ILE A 197 3.74 7.32 -24.78
N LYS A 198 2.94 8.37 -24.63
CA LYS A 198 1.47 8.34 -24.72
C LYS A 198 1.01 9.62 -25.41
N ASP A 199 -0.29 9.72 -25.66
CA ASP A 199 -0.88 10.92 -26.27
C ASP A 199 -0.73 12.17 -25.39
N ASP A 200 -0.50 12.01 -24.10
CA ASP A 200 -0.35 13.07 -23.10
C ASP A 200 1.06 13.23 -22.54
N THR A 201 2.03 12.40 -23.00
CA THR A 201 3.35 12.31 -22.33
C THR A 201 4.48 12.14 -23.33
N ILE A 202 5.53 12.96 -23.18
CA ILE A 202 6.78 12.91 -23.97
C ILE A 202 7.95 12.68 -23.01
N ALA A 203 8.86 11.79 -23.36
CA ALA A 203 10.14 11.59 -22.68
C ALA A 203 11.29 12.27 -23.39
N VAL A 204 12.14 12.93 -22.63
CA VAL A 204 13.46 13.42 -23.04
C VAL A 204 14.50 12.49 -22.44
N ILE A 205 15.32 11.85 -23.28
CA ILE A 205 16.32 10.87 -22.91
C ILE A 205 17.71 11.47 -23.08
N ALA A 206 18.53 11.39 -22.03
CA ALA A 206 19.85 12.00 -21.97
C ALA A 206 20.88 11.10 -21.24
N ARG A 207 22.15 11.52 -21.26
CA ARG A 207 23.27 10.83 -20.59
C ARG A 207 23.33 11.09 -19.09
N SER A 208 22.60 12.07 -18.58
CA SER A 208 22.47 12.34 -17.15
C SER A 208 21.06 12.85 -16.82
N THR A 209 20.63 12.64 -15.56
CA THR A 209 19.36 13.18 -15.05
C THR A 209 19.27 14.68 -15.23
N TRP A 210 20.36 15.41 -14.91
CA TRP A 210 20.39 16.87 -15.06
C TRP A 210 20.13 17.32 -16.50
N GLN A 211 20.81 16.70 -17.48
CA GLN A 211 20.60 17.03 -18.89
C GLN A 211 19.17 16.74 -19.35
N ALA A 212 18.59 15.61 -18.90
CA ALA A 212 17.20 15.28 -19.21
C ALA A 212 16.21 16.32 -18.64
N MET A 213 16.40 16.73 -17.38
CA MET A 213 15.58 17.72 -16.71
C MET A 213 15.65 19.10 -17.39
N GLU A 214 16.86 19.64 -17.56
CA GLU A 214 17.09 20.93 -18.22
C GLU A 214 16.46 20.97 -19.63
N ALA A 215 16.66 19.91 -20.41
CA ALA A 215 16.11 19.81 -21.74
C ALA A 215 14.58 19.69 -21.75
N THR A 216 14.00 19.02 -20.74
CA THR A 216 12.54 18.90 -20.58
C THR A 216 11.88 20.24 -20.28
N GLU A 217 12.55 21.15 -19.54
CA GLU A 217 12.04 22.49 -19.30
C GLU A 217 11.93 23.32 -20.61
N GLU A 218 12.87 23.11 -21.51
CA GLU A 218 12.86 23.80 -22.81
C GLU A 218 11.94 23.18 -23.86
N LEU A 219 11.38 22.01 -23.57
CA LEU A 219 10.43 21.35 -24.45
C LEU A 219 9.08 22.08 -24.38
N GLU A 220 8.78 22.83 -25.43
CA GLU A 220 7.48 23.47 -25.57
C GLU A 220 6.47 22.48 -26.13
N VAL A 221 5.33 22.35 -25.46
CA VAL A 221 4.22 21.50 -25.90
C VAL A 221 2.98 22.36 -26.13
N SER A 222 2.24 22.07 -27.18
CA SER A 222 0.86 22.53 -27.34
C SER A 222 -0.11 21.34 -27.14
N ASP A 223 -1.20 21.59 -26.45
CA ASP A 223 -2.15 20.55 -26.09
C ASP A 223 -3.56 20.82 -26.62
N THR A 224 -4.42 19.86 -26.48
CA THR A 224 -5.87 20.04 -26.63
C THR A 224 -6.42 20.61 -25.34
N ASN A 225 -7.54 21.32 -25.41
CA ASN A 225 -8.31 21.61 -24.20
C ASN A 225 -8.72 20.27 -23.57
N GLY A 226 -8.46 20.10 -22.29
CA GLY A 226 -8.92 18.94 -21.55
C GLY A 226 -10.46 18.85 -21.52
N PRO A 227 -11.01 17.68 -21.17
CA PRO A 227 -12.45 17.49 -21.10
C PRO A 227 -13.10 18.24 -19.93
N LEU A 228 -12.31 18.70 -18.98
CA LEU A 228 -12.78 19.43 -17.81
C LEU A 228 -12.75 20.93 -18.10
N GLU A 229 -13.86 21.61 -17.85
CA GLU A 229 -13.88 23.08 -17.75
C GLU A 229 -12.82 23.51 -16.72
N PRO A 230 -12.06 24.58 -16.98
CA PRO A 230 -11.09 25.08 -16.02
C PRO A 230 -11.80 25.46 -14.71
N ALA A 231 -11.69 24.63 -13.71
CA ALA A 231 -12.21 24.94 -12.38
C ALA A 231 -11.04 25.44 -11.52
N ASP A 232 -11.11 26.70 -11.13
CA ASP A 232 -10.20 27.25 -10.13
C ASP A 232 -10.71 26.94 -8.70
N SER A 233 -9.85 27.14 -7.72
CA SER A 233 -10.16 26.83 -6.31
C SER A 233 -11.35 27.65 -5.78
N ASN A 234 -11.54 28.89 -6.24
CA ASN A 234 -12.65 29.72 -5.78
C ASN A 234 -13.97 29.19 -6.31
N THR A 235 -14.04 28.88 -7.61
CA THR A 235 -15.23 28.29 -8.25
C THR A 235 -15.64 26.98 -7.55
N LEU A 236 -14.64 26.12 -7.20
CA LEU A 236 -14.93 24.89 -6.47
C LEU A 236 -15.39 25.14 -5.04
N PHE A 237 -14.82 26.12 -4.38
CA PHE A 237 -15.24 26.52 -3.04
C PHE A 237 -16.67 27.04 -3.01
N ASP A 238 -17.03 27.90 -3.95
CA ASP A 238 -18.37 28.44 -4.11
C ASP A 238 -19.39 27.32 -4.36
N LEU A 239 -19.05 26.39 -5.27
CA LEU A 239 -19.88 25.21 -5.55
C LEU A 239 -20.12 24.34 -4.31
N TYR A 240 -19.09 24.08 -3.50
CA TYR A 240 -19.22 23.31 -2.27
C TYR A 240 -20.01 24.06 -1.20
N GLN A 241 -19.87 25.37 -1.13
CA GLN A 241 -20.63 26.19 -0.19
C GLN A 241 -22.11 26.20 -0.55
N GLU A 242 -22.46 26.34 -1.83
CA GLU A 242 -23.83 26.18 -2.32
C GLU A 242 -24.41 24.79 -2.00
N ALA A 243 -23.60 23.74 -2.14
CA ALA A 243 -24.02 22.37 -1.85
C ALA A 243 -24.30 22.09 -0.37
N LEU A 244 -23.78 22.90 0.58
CA LEU A 244 -24.13 22.80 2.01
C LEU A 244 -25.59 23.17 2.28
N ASP A 245 -26.19 24.00 1.44
CA ASP A 245 -27.58 24.47 1.54
C ASP A 245 -28.54 23.64 0.67
N ASP A 246 -28.09 22.51 0.08
CA ASP A 246 -28.94 21.64 -0.73
C ASP A 246 -30.08 21.08 0.12
N PRO A 247 -31.35 21.33 -0.27
CA PRO A 247 -32.52 20.86 0.47
C PRO A 247 -32.72 19.34 0.41
N ASP A 248 -32.10 18.64 -0.55
CA ASP A 248 -32.23 17.19 -0.75
C ASP A 248 -30.84 16.52 -0.94
N PRO A 249 -29.94 16.58 0.06
CA PRO A 249 -28.61 16.04 -0.05
C PRO A 249 -28.63 14.50 -0.07
N SER A 250 -27.71 13.89 -0.79
CA SER A 250 -27.47 12.45 -0.71
C SER A 250 -27.03 12.07 0.70
N VAL A 251 -27.83 11.27 1.40
CA VAL A 251 -27.52 10.82 2.75
C VAL A 251 -26.52 9.67 2.69
N PHE A 252 -25.30 9.92 3.14
CA PHE A 252 -24.26 8.88 3.25
C PHE A 252 -24.40 8.05 4.54
N ARG A 253 -24.85 8.70 5.62
CA ARG A 253 -25.00 8.07 6.93
C ARG A 253 -26.10 8.77 7.73
N ASP A 254 -27.02 7.99 8.29
CA ASP A 254 -28.11 8.46 9.14
C ASP A 254 -28.17 7.62 10.42
N ASP A 255 -27.57 8.13 11.50
CA ASP A 255 -27.55 7.48 12.80
C ASP A 255 -28.33 8.34 13.81
N GLY A 256 -29.39 7.80 14.36
CA GLY A 256 -30.23 8.50 15.36
C GLY A 256 -31.17 9.51 14.74
N ASN A 257 -31.44 10.61 15.44
CA ASN A 257 -32.30 11.70 14.97
C ASN A 257 -31.60 13.05 15.22
N THR A 258 -30.71 13.41 14.29
CA THR A 258 -29.91 14.65 14.39
C THR A 258 -30.75 15.91 14.46
N GLN A 259 -31.83 16.00 13.67
CA GLN A 259 -32.70 17.18 13.66
C GLN A 259 -33.39 17.39 15.00
N SER A 260 -33.94 16.33 15.59
CA SER A 260 -34.57 16.41 16.91
C SER A 260 -33.56 16.77 18.00
N ALA A 261 -32.35 16.22 17.94
CA ALA A 261 -31.31 16.55 18.90
C ALA A 261 -30.87 18.02 18.81
N LEU A 262 -30.70 18.56 17.60
CA LEU A 262 -30.38 19.97 17.39
C LEU A 262 -31.53 20.90 17.85
N ALA A 263 -32.79 20.54 17.58
CA ALA A 263 -33.93 21.33 17.98
C ALA A 263 -34.12 21.39 19.50
N SER A 264 -33.74 20.35 20.23
CA SER A 264 -33.83 20.27 21.70
C SER A 264 -32.56 20.71 22.44
N SER A 265 -31.49 21.07 21.75
CA SER A 265 -30.23 21.47 22.37
C SER A 265 -30.34 22.89 22.98
N HIS A 266 -29.72 23.05 24.17
CA HIS A 266 -29.64 24.38 24.82
C HIS A 266 -28.61 25.31 24.19
N VAL A 267 -27.58 24.74 23.54
CA VAL A 267 -26.53 25.48 22.85
C VAL A 267 -26.31 24.85 21.49
N ARG A 268 -26.36 25.68 20.46
CA ARG A 268 -26.00 25.29 19.09
C ARG A 268 -24.78 26.08 18.65
N ILE A 269 -23.76 25.39 18.18
CA ILE A 269 -22.56 25.97 17.57
C ILE A 269 -22.55 25.52 16.10
N GLU A 270 -22.38 26.46 15.21
CA GLU A 270 -22.36 26.26 13.78
C GLU A 270 -21.09 26.87 13.20
N SER A 271 -20.33 26.10 12.43
CA SER A 271 -19.07 26.54 11.81
C SER A 271 -18.83 25.79 10.51
N VAL A 272 -18.34 26.50 9.52
CA VAL A 272 -17.91 25.94 8.23
C VAL A 272 -16.37 25.89 8.21
N TYR A 273 -15.82 24.72 7.86
CA TYR A 273 -14.38 24.51 7.74
C TYR A 273 -14.03 24.22 6.28
N GLY A 274 -13.12 24.98 5.71
CA GLY A 274 -12.61 24.80 4.37
C GLY A 274 -11.15 24.37 4.39
N VAL A 275 -10.79 23.40 3.54
CA VAL A 275 -9.41 22.97 3.33
C VAL A 275 -9.10 23.01 1.84
N PRO A 276 -7.90 23.47 1.44
CA PRO A 276 -7.51 23.48 0.03
C PRO A 276 -7.24 22.06 -0.48
N PHE A 277 -7.34 21.88 -1.81
CA PHE A 277 -6.81 20.71 -2.45
C PHE A 277 -5.29 20.67 -2.35
N LEU A 278 -4.76 19.51 -1.98
CA LEU A 278 -3.32 19.30 -1.82
C LEU A 278 -2.82 18.34 -2.90
N ALA A 279 -1.66 18.68 -3.49
CA ALA A 279 -0.96 17.75 -4.36
C ALA A 279 -0.32 16.62 -3.53
N HIS A 280 -0.38 15.39 -4.02
CA HIS A 280 0.36 14.27 -3.44
C HIS A 280 1.84 14.37 -3.88
N LEU A 281 2.65 15.04 -3.07
CA LEU A 281 4.08 15.16 -3.29
C LEU A 281 4.80 14.04 -2.53
N CYS A 282 5.21 13.00 -3.24
CA CYS A 282 6.00 11.93 -2.66
C CYS A 282 7.38 12.46 -2.26
N MET A 283 7.86 12.06 -1.08
CA MET A 283 9.21 12.45 -0.59
C MET A 283 10.31 11.91 -1.50
N GLU A 284 10.16 10.67 -1.97
CA GLU A 284 10.97 10.13 -3.07
C GLU A 284 10.26 10.43 -4.38
N PRO A 285 10.88 11.16 -5.33
CA PRO A 285 10.31 11.38 -6.64
C PRO A 285 10.00 10.04 -7.31
N MET A 286 8.83 9.94 -7.95
CA MET A 286 8.47 8.73 -8.70
C MET A 286 9.54 8.44 -9.75
N ASN A 287 10.14 7.27 -9.68
CA ASN A 287 11.20 6.86 -10.57
C ASN A 287 11.12 5.37 -10.87
N CYS A 288 11.77 4.96 -11.94
CA CYS A 288 11.85 3.56 -12.34
C CYS A 288 13.09 3.37 -13.20
N THR A 289 13.90 2.36 -12.88
CA THR A 289 15.01 1.91 -13.71
C THR A 289 14.66 0.57 -14.34
N ALA A 290 14.88 0.40 -15.64
CA ALA A 290 14.62 -0.84 -16.35
C ALA A 290 15.83 -1.28 -17.16
N LEU A 291 16.19 -2.57 -17.07
CA LEU A 291 17.16 -3.24 -17.90
C LEU A 291 16.46 -4.23 -18.82
N VAL A 292 16.54 -4.00 -20.11
CA VAL A 292 15.95 -4.87 -21.14
C VAL A 292 17.05 -5.72 -21.75
N THR A 293 16.89 -7.03 -21.74
CA THR A 293 17.79 -8.03 -22.35
C THR A 293 16.98 -8.99 -23.21
N ASP A 294 17.66 -9.83 -23.98
CA ASP A 294 16.99 -10.88 -24.77
C ASP A 294 16.28 -11.93 -23.89
N GLU A 295 16.67 -12.04 -22.63
CA GLU A 295 16.11 -12.99 -21.67
C GLU A 295 14.90 -12.42 -20.91
N GLY A 296 14.71 -11.11 -20.92
CA GLY A 296 13.60 -10.46 -20.21
C GLY A 296 13.87 -9.01 -19.81
N VAL A 297 12.99 -8.51 -18.95
CA VAL A 297 13.07 -7.15 -18.40
C VAL A 297 13.22 -7.22 -16.88
N GLU A 298 14.24 -6.56 -16.37
CA GLU A 298 14.44 -6.34 -14.93
C GLU A 298 14.10 -4.88 -14.59
N VAL A 299 13.31 -4.68 -13.55
CA VAL A 299 12.78 -3.35 -13.18
C VAL A 299 13.03 -3.08 -11.69
N TRP A 300 13.56 -1.90 -11.40
CA TRP A 300 13.69 -1.32 -10.06
C TRP A 300 12.77 -0.09 -9.96
N ALA A 301 11.80 -0.11 -8.99
CA ALA A 301 10.81 0.96 -8.75
C ALA A 301 10.43 1.05 -7.27
#